data_981a8ce5ffb94078112d79e9589cb53a
#
_entry.id   981a8ce5ffb94078112d79e9589cb53a
#
_cell.length_a   1.000
_cell.length_b   1.000
_cell.length_c   1.000
_cell.angle_alpha   90.00
_cell.angle_beta   90.00
_cell.angle_gamma   90.00
#
_symmetry.space_group_name_H-M   'P 1'
#
loop_
_entity.id
_entity.type
_entity.pdbx_description
1 polymer ?
#
loop_
_entity_poly.entity_id
_entity_poly.type
_entity_poly.pdbx_seq_one_letter_code
_entity_poly.pdbx_strand_id
1 'polypeptide(L)'
;FAYLLDDVRDLNRTWQAQSTKQWQPYLPGTLQNRHLVIVGTGSIGQHVAAVARSFRLRVAGVSRSGAPSSGFDATVSVSQLPDVLHDADYCLVALPGTAETTGLIDADVLAALPKEAMLLNIGRGVTVDEGALIAAMKSQRLRKAVLDVFQTEPLPSENPLWDSPATYIT
;
A
#
# COMPACT_ATOMS: atom_id res chain seq x y z
N PHE A 1 3.58 9.36 -0.59
CA PHE A 1 2.95 9.91 -1.82
C PHE A 1 3.84 9.79 -3.06
N ALA A 2 5.18 9.83 -2.94
CA ALA A 2 6.06 9.68 -4.10
C ALA A 2 5.68 8.44 -4.94
N TYR A 3 5.50 7.28 -4.30
CA TYR A 3 5.13 6.04 -4.99
C TYR A 3 3.71 6.03 -5.57
N LEU A 4 2.75 6.70 -4.90
CA LEU A 4 1.39 6.87 -5.46
C LEU A 4 1.40 7.74 -6.73
N LEU A 5 2.22 8.79 -6.72
CA LEU A 5 2.38 9.66 -7.89
C LEU A 5 3.17 8.97 -9.00
N ASP A 6 4.25 8.24 -8.67
CA ASP A 6 4.97 7.40 -9.63
C ASP A 6 4.04 6.39 -10.31
N ASP A 7 3.17 5.77 -9.52
CA ASP A 7 2.22 4.77 -10.00
C ASP A 7 1.28 5.30 -11.09
N VAL A 8 0.66 6.47 -10.85
CA VAL A 8 -0.28 7.06 -11.82
C VAL A 8 0.45 7.79 -12.96
N ARG A 9 1.70 8.20 -12.77
CA ARG A 9 2.50 8.94 -13.77
C ARG A 9 3.39 8.04 -14.60
N ASP A 10 3.62 6.79 -14.18
CA ASP A 10 4.55 5.85 -14.84
C ASP A 10 5.91 6.52 -15.13
N LEU A 11 6.55 7.03 -14.07
CA LEU A 11 7.80 7.78 -14.21
C LEU A 11 8.92 6.90 -14.77
N ASN A 12 8.91 5.60 -14.45
CA ASN A 12 9.89 4.66 -14.97
C ASN A 12 9.85 4.58 -16.51
N ARG A 13 8.65 4.49 -17.10
CA ARG A 13 8.46 4.56 -18.55
C ARG A 13 9.03 5.85 -19.14
N THR A 14 8.76 6.99 -18.45
CA THR A 14 9.26 8.29 -18.88
C THR A 14 10.79 8.35 -18.89
N TRP A 15 11.43 7.85 -17.83
CA TRP A 15 12.89 7.81 -17.71
C TRP A 15 13.53 6.87 -18.75
N GLN A 16 12.93 5.71 -19.00
CA GLN A 16 13.38 4.78 -20.03
C GLN A 16 13.28 5.41 -21.42
N ALA A 17 12.17 6.04 -21.75
CA ALA A 17 11.99 6.75 -23.03
C ALA A 17 13.03 7.87 -23.20
N GLN A 18 13.30 8.64 -22.14
CA GLN A 18 14.33 9.67 -22.13
C GLN A 18 15.73 9.09 -22.36
N SER A 19 16.08 7.98 -21.67
CA SER A 19 17.41 7.35 -21.80
C SER A 19 17.68 6.82 -23.21
N THR A 20 16.63 6.37 -23.90
CA THR A 20 16.68 5.89 -25.29
C THR A 20 16.38 6.98 -26.33
N LYS A 21 16.21 8.24 -25.89
CA LYS A 21 15.88 9.40 -26.74
C LYS A 21 14.61 9.18 -27.59
N GLN A 22 13.63 8.49 -27.04
CA GLN A 22 12.35 8.19 -27.69
C GLN A 22 11.26 9.09 -27.13
N TRP A 23 10.60 9.85 -27.99
CA TRP A 23 9.39 10.57 -27.63
C TRP A 23 8.20 9.62 -27.67
N GLN A 24 7.71 9.23 -26.47
CA GLN A 24 6.58 8.29 -26.31
C GLN A 24 5.43 9.00 -25.58
N PRO A 25 4.54 9.70 -26.30
CA PRO A 25 3.40 10.35 -25.67
C PRO A 25 2.44 9.30 -25.09
N TYR A 26 1.90 9.58 -23.91
CA TYR A 26 0.88 8.76 -23.25
C TYR A 26 0.00 9.65 -22.36
N LEU A 27 -1.19 9.16 -22.03
CA LEU A 27 -2.06 9.81 -21.07
C LEU A 27 -1.78 9.25 -19.68
N PRO A 28 -1.17 10.04 -18.77
CA PRO A 28 -0.94 9.59 -17.41
C PRO A 28 -2.25 9.50 -16.64
N GLY A 29 -2.29 8.60 -15.67
CA GLY A 29 -3.38 8.53 -14.70
C GLY A 29 -3.37 9.68 -13.70
N THR A 30 -4.38 9.70 -12.84
CA THR A 30 -4.50 10.64 -11.73
C THR A 30 -4.90 9.91 -10.46
N LEU A 31 -4.59 10.49 -9.28
CA LEU A 31 -5.03 9.98 -7.99
C LEU A 31 -6.50 10.31 -7.70
N GLN A 32 -7.09 11.24 -8.44
CA GLN A 32 -8.47 11.66 -8.22
C GLN A 32 -9.44 10.47 -8.32
N ASN A 33 -10.32 10.35 -7.33
CA ASN A 33 -11.33 9.30 -7.18
C ASN A 33 -10.76 7.88 -6.93
N ARG A 34 -9.44 7.70 -6.84
CA ARG A 34 -8.86 6.45 -6.39
C ARG A 34 -9.20 6.19 -4.92
N HIS A 35 -9.30 4.93 -4.54
CA HIS A 35 -9.63 4.52 -3.19
C HIS A 35 -8.36 4.13 -2.42
N LEU A 36 -8.07 4.90 -1.36
CA LEU A 36 -6.98 4.62 -0.42
C LEU A 36 -7.56 4.11 0.89
N VAL A 37 -7.25 2.87 1.23
CA VAL A 37 -7.54 2.30 2.55
C VAL A 37 -6.30 2.44 3.42
N ILE A 38 -6.44 3.08 4.59
CA ILE A 38 -5.36 3.26 5.57
C ILE A 38 -5.63 2.38 6.79
N VAL A 39 -4.81 1.37 6.98
CA VAL A 39 -4.87 0.47 8.14
C VAL A 39 -4.05 1.09 9.27
N GLY A 40 -4.75 1.71 10.20
CA GLY A 40 -4.20 2.51 11.30
C GLY A 40 -4.60 3.99 11.21
N THR A 41 -5.56 4.41 12.04
CA THR A 41 -6.10 5.79 12.11
C THR A 41 -5.42 6.66 13.15
N GLY A 42 -4.17 6.33 13.52
CA GLY A 42 -3.35 7.13 14.41
C GLY A 42 -2.82 8.43 13.77
N SER A 43 -1.89 9.11 14.42
CA SER A 43 -1.36 10.41 13.95
C SER A 43 -0.82 10.36 12.51
N ILE A 44 -0.05 9.31 12.17
CA ILE A 44 0.48 9.13 10.81
C ILE A 44 -0.67 8.89 9.82
N GLY A 45 -1.60 7.98 10.13
CA GLY A 45 -2.74 7.69 9.26
C GLY A 45 -3.61 8.91 9.01
N GLN A 46 -3.91 9.71 10.04
CA GLN A 46 -4.68 10.96 9.90
C GLN A 46 -3.95 11.99 9.03
N HIS A 47 -2.64 12.13 9.21
CA HIS A 47 -1.85 13.05 8.38
C HIS A 47 -1.86 12.61 6.91
N VAL A 48 -1.64 11.33 6.64
CA VAL A 48 -1.71 10.77 5.28
C VAL A 48 -3.11 10.96 4.69
N ALA A 49 -4.17 10.73 5.46
CA ALA A 49 -5.56 10.93 5.03
C ALA A 49 -5.82 12.38 4.63
N ALA A 50 -5.36 13.34 5.44
CA ALA A 50 -5.51 14.77 5.14
C ALA A 50 -4.82 15.16 3.82
N VAL A 51 -3.59 14.68 3.58
CA VAL A 51 -2.87 14.92 2.33
C VAL A 51 -3.56 14.22 1.15
N ALA A 52 -4.03 12.98 1.33
CA ALA A 52 -4.72 12.21 0.29
C ALA A 52 -5.98 12.94 -0.23
N ARG A 53 -6.72 13.57 0.66
CA ARG A 53 -7.90 14.37 0.28
C ARG A 53 -7.56 15.58 -0.59
N SER A 54 -6.37 16.17 -0.44
CA SER A 54 -5.90 17.26 -1.33
C SER A 54 -5.70 16.75 -2.76
N PHE A 55 -5.41 15.47 -2.95
CA PHE A 55 -5.38 14.80 -4.25
C PHE A 55 -6.74 14.24 -4.68
N ARG A 56 -7.81 14.48 -3.92
CA ARG A 56 -9.18 14.00 -4.16
C ARG A 56 -9.29 12.47 -4.19
N LEU A 57 -8.47 11.78 -3.39
CA LEU A 57 -8.66 10.37 -3.12
C LEU A 57 -9.90 10.17 -2.23
N ARG A 58 -10.60 9.05 -2.41
CA ARG A 58 -11.52 8.51 -1.39
C ARG A 58 -10.66 7.85 -0.33
N VAL A 59 -10.88 8.13 0.95
CA VAL A 59 -10.03 7.65 2.03
C VAL A 59 -10.85 6.93 3.09
N ALA A 60 -10.66 5.62 3.20
CA ALA A 60 -11.21 4.83 4.30
C ALA A 60 -10.12 4.53 5.34
N GLY A 61 -10.49 4.58 6.61
CA GLY A 61 -9.63 4.22 7.73
C GLY A 61 -10.04 2.91 8.36
N VAL A 62 -9.06 2.11 8.79
CA VAL A 62 -9.29 0.89 9.56
C VAL A 62 -8.64 1.04 10.92
N SER A 63 -9.44 0.83 11.97
CA SER A 63 -8.97 0.85 13.36
C SER A 63 -9.54 -0.33 14.15
N ARG A 64 -9.07 -0.54 15.38
CA ARG A 64 -9.56 -1.63 16.21
C ARG A 64 -11.10 -1.56 16.39
N SER A 65 -11.63 -0.39 16.68
CA SER A 65 -13.05 -0.20 17.01
C SER A 65 -13.91 0.29 15.85
N GLY A 66 -13.32 0.79 14.76
CA GLY A 66 -14.05 1.46 13.71
C GLY A 66 -14.59 2.85 14.09
N ALA A 67 -14.19 3.40 15.25
CA ALA A 67 -14.65 4.71 15.66
C ALA A 67 -14.26 5.79 14.63
N PRO A 68 -15.17 6.77 14.37
CA PRO A 68 -14.89 7.86 13.45
C PRO A 68 -13.58 8.58 13.78
N SER A 69 -12.78 8.88 12.76
CA SER A 69 -11.49 9.54 12.90
C SER A 69 -11.35 10.67 11.88
N SER A 70 -10.70 11.74 12.29
CA SER A 70 -10.53 12.92 11.44
C SER A 70 -9.74 12.63 10.17
N GLY A 71 -10.15 13.21 9.05
CA GLY A 71 -9.47 13.10 7.76
C GLY A 71 -9.94 11.93 6.89
N PHE A 72 -10.75 11.02 7.42
CA PHE A 72 -11.30 9.87 6.69
C PHE A 72 -12.74 10.14 6.23
N ASP A 73 -13.11 9.62 5.06
CA ASP A 73 -14.48 9.66 4.57
C ASP A 73 -15.35 8.61 5.29
N ALA A 74 -14.74 7.48 5.65
CA ALA A 74 -15.33 6.42 6.47
C ALA A 74 -14.25 5.77 7.34
N THR A 75 -14.65 5.23 8.49
CA THR A 75 -13.78 4.43 9.35
C THR A 75 -14.52 3.13 9.71
N VAL A 76 -13.83 2.00 9.56
CA VAL A 76 -14.38 0.67 9.86
C VAL A 76 -13.51 -0.05 10.88
N SER A 77 -14.09 -1.08 11.52
CA SER A 77 -13.33 -1.94 12.42
C SER A 77 -12.41 -2.90 11.66
N VAL A 78 -11.37 -3.38 12.32
CA VAL A 78 -10.43 -4.35 11.75
C VAL A 78 -11.13 -5.65 11.30
N SER A 79 -12.25 -6.03 11.90
CA SER A 79 -13.04 -7.19 11.46
C SER A 79 -13.69 -7.02 10.09
N GLN A 80 -13.79 -5.79 9.61
CA GLN A 80 -14.32 -5.44 8.28
C GLN A 80 -13.21 -5.14 7.27
N LEU A 81 -11.94 -5.43 7.63
CA LEU A 81 -10.80 -5.15 6.77
C LEU A 81 -10.93 -5.78 5.38
N PRO A 82 -11.27 -7.08 5.22
CA PRO A 82 -11.45 -7.67 3.89
C PRO A 82 -12.53 -6.97 3.06
N ASP A 83 -13.63 -6.57 3.69
CA ASP A 83 -14.76 -5.93 3.00
C ASP A 83 -14.39 -4.54 2.45
N VAL A 84 -13.63 -3.75 3.21
CA VAL A 84 -13.22 -2.40 2.76
C VAL A 84 -12.09 -2.43 1.74
N LEU A 85 -11.33 -3.54 1.67
CA LEU A 85 -10.23 -3.70 0.71
C LEU A 85 -10.68 -4.10 -0.70
N HIS A 86 -11.89 -4.65 -0.86
CA HIS A 86 -12.30 -5.27 -2.13
C HIS A 86 -12.31 -4.31 -3.35
N ASP A 87 -12.42 -3.00 -3.13
CA ASP A 87 -12.39 -1.95 -4.17
C ASP A 87 -11.24 -0.94 -3.97
N ALA A 88 -10.24 -1.30 -3.13
CA ALA A 88 -9.10 -0.43 -2.87
C ALA A 88 -8.11 -0.41 -4.04
N ASP A 89 -7.76 0.78 -4.52
CA ASP A 89 -6.61 0.97 -5.40
C ASP A 89 -5.29 0.90 -4.62
N TYR A 90 -5.32 1.37 -3.38
CA TYR A 90 -4.16 1.47 -2.49
C TYR A 90 -4.50 1.02 -1.08
N CYS A 91 -3.67 0.18 -0.50
CA CYS A 91 -3.70 -0.19 0.92
C CYS A 91 -2.43 0.31 1.60
N LEU A 92 -2.56 1.22 2.54
CA LEU A 92 -1.43 1.74 3.33
C LEU A 92 -1.52 1.24 4.76
N VAL A 93 -0.47 0.56 5.22
CA VAL A 93 -0.36 0.06 6.58
C VAL A 93 0.49 1.03 7.39
N ALA A 94 -0.11 1.60 8.45
CA ALA A 94 0.49 2.55 9.38
C ALA A 94 0.24 2.13 10.83
N LEU A 95 0.49 0.86 11.13
CA LEU A 95 0.26 0.24 12.44
C LEU A 95 1.54 0.13 13.25
N PRO A 96 1.46 0.24 14.59
CA PRO A 96 2.53 -0.19 15.48
C PRO A 96 2.67 -1.73 15.43
N GLY A 97 3.86 -2.23 15.79
CA GLY A 97 4.07 -3.68 16.00
C GLY A 97 3.63 -4.08 17.40
N THR A 98 2.49 -4.71 17.53
CA THR A 98 1.95 -5.28 18.77
C THR A 98 1.52 -6.72 18.52
N ALA A 99 1.21 -7.47 19.58
CA ALA A 99 0.71 -8.83 19.45
C ALA A 99 -0.55 -8.91 18.57
N GLU A 100 -1.43 -7.90 18.66
CA GLU A 100 -2.70 -7.85 17.92
C GLU A 100 -2.51 -7.42 16.45
N THR A 101 -1.39 -6.79 16.11
CA THR A 101 -1.12 -6.30 14.75
C THR A 101 -0.09 -7.14 14.00
N THR A 102 0.59 -8.04 14.70
CA THR A 102 1.54 -8.98 14.09
C THR A 102 0.81 -9.90 13.13
N GLY A 103 1.27 -9.94 11.87
CA GLY A 103 0.68 -10.75 10.81
C GLY A 103 -0.75 -10.36 10.42
N LEU A 104 -1.21 -9.16 10.78
CA LEU A 104 -2.57 -8.72 10.46
C LEU A 104 -2.83 -8.68 8.95
N ILE A 105 -1.83 -8.34 8.16
CA ILE A 105 -1.91 -8.39 6.70
C ILE A 105 -1.37 -9.77 6.27
N ASP A 106 -2.23 -10.74 6.36
CA ASP A 106 -1.97 -12.14 6.02
C ASP A 106 -2.39 -12.49 4.57
N ALA A 107 -2.36 -13.77 4.24
CA ALA A 107 -2.73 -14.26 2.91
C ALA A 107 -4.20 -13.95 2.55
N ASP A 108 -5.11 -14.04 3.52
CA ASP A 108 -6.55 -13.80 3.29
C ASP A 108 -6.80 -12.31 3.07
N VAL A 109 -6.17 -11.45 3.85
CA VAL A 109 -6.24 -9.99 3.68
C VAL A 109 -5.61 -9.57 2.34
N LEU A 110 -4.46 -10.14 1.96
CA LEU A 110 -3.85 -9.90 0.65
C LEU A 110 -4.74 -10.40 -0.50
N ALA A 111 -5.46 -11.51 -0.30
CA ALA A 111 -6.41 -12.03 -1.28
C ALA A 111 -7.69 -11.18 -1.39
N ALA A 112 -8.03 -10.38 -0.42
CA ALA A 112 -9.17 -9.44 -0.49
C ALA A 112 -8.88 -8.20 -1.35
N LEU A 113 -7.61 -7.82 -1.50
CA LEU A 113 -7.22 -6.70 -2.36
C LEU A 113 -7.53 -6.99 -3.84
N PRO A 114 -7.94 -6.00 -4.64
CA PRO A 114 -7.97 -6.15 -6.09
C PRO A 114 -6.59 -6.50 -6.65
N LYS A 115 -6.54 -7.25 -7.75
CA LYS A 115 -5.29 -7.63 -8.41
C LYS A 115 -4.43 -6.40 -8.81
N GLU A 116 -5.08 -5.30 -9.16
CA GLU A 116 -4.43 -4.05 -9.56
C GLU A 116 -4.08 -3.14 -8.39
N ALA A 117 -4.31 -3.57 -7.16
CA ALA A 117 -3.99 -2.77 -5.99
C ALA A 117 -2.49 -2.68 -5.72
N MET A 118 -2.11 -1.63 -4.98
CA MET A 118 -0.77 -1.46 -4.42
C MET A 118 -0.84 -1.50 -2.90
N LEU A 119 0.03 -2.29 -2.29
CA LEU A 119 0.26 -2.30 -0.85
C LEU A 119 1.44 -1.38 -0.49
N LEU A 120 1.28 -0.57 0.54
CA LEU A 120 2.37 0.23 1.13
C LEU A 120 2.47 -0.09 2.63
N ASN A 121 3.64 -0.46 3.12
CA ASN A 121 3.88 -0.62 4.56
C ASN A 121 4.91 0.40 5.05
N ILE A 122 4.44 1.35 5.86
CA ILE A 122 5.26 2.40 6.51
C ILE A 122 5.17 2.31 8.04
N GLY A 123 4.55 1.26 8.56
CA GLY A 123 4.35 1.06 10.00
C GLY A 123 5.47 0.25 10.64
N ARG A 124 5.29 -1.08 10.70
CA ARG A 124 6.28 -2.04 11.20
C ARG A 124 6.24 -3.30 10.33
N GLY A 125 7.40 -3.89 10.07
CA GLY A 125 7.52 -5.08 9.21
C GLY A 125 6.69 -6.26 9.68
N VAL A 126 6.64 -6.50 10.98
CA VAL A 126 5.86 -7.60 11.59
C VAL A 126 4.35 -7.53 11.34
N THR A 127 3.83 -6.39 10.87
CA THR A 127 2.39 -6.24 10.58
C THR A 127 1.94 -6.93 9.30
N VAL A 128 2.89 -7.25 8.41
CA VAL A 128 2.66 -7.95 7.16
C VAL A 128 3.33 -9.33 7.23
N ASP A 129 2.63 -10.37 6.84
CA ASP A 129 3.23 -11.67 6.58
C ASP A 129 4.08 -11.61 5.30
N GLU A 130 5.40 -11.52 5.45
CA GLU A 130 6.33 -11.43 4.32
C GLU A 130 6.25 -12.65 3.40
N GLY A 131 6.01 -13.84 3.95
CA GLY A 131 5.88 -15.07 3.16
C GLY A 131 4.64 -15.02 2.27
N ALA A 132 3.51 -14.61 2.84
CA ALA A 132 2.26 -14.42 2.10
C ALA A 132 2.40 -13.30 1.04
N LEU A 133 3.08 -12.20 1.38
CA LEU A 133 3.33 -11.12 0.43
C LEU A 133 4.18 -11.58 -0.75
N ILE A 134 5.29 -12.28 -0.49
CA ILE A 134 6.16 -12.84 -1.54
C ILE A 134 5.37 -13.77 -2.47
N ALA A 135 4.52 -14.64 -1.91
CA ALA A 135 3.66 -15.53 -2.69
C ALA A 135 2.66 -14.75 -3.55
N ALA A 136 2.02 -13.71 -2.99
CA ALA A 136 1.09 -12.85 -3.71
C ALA A 136 1.77 -12.10 -4.87
N MET A 137 2.99 -11.58 -4.66
CA MET A 137 3.75 -10.89 -5.69
C MET A 137 4.19 -11.85 -6.82
N LYS A 138 4.73 -13.02 -6.47
CA LYS A 138 5.16 -14.04 -7.45
C LYS A 138 4.02 -14.58 -8.29
N SER A 139 2.85 -14.75 -7.70
CA SER A 139 1.64 -15.18 -8.42
C SER A 139 0.92 -14.05 -9.15
N GLN A 140 1.46 -12.84 -9.11
CA GLN A 140 0.83 -11.63 -9.66
C GLN A 140 -0.58 -11.38 -9.10
N ARG A 141 -0.84 -11.79 -7.86
CA ARG A 141 -2.10 -11.54 -7.16
C ARG A 141 -2.20 -10.09 -6.69
N LEU A 142 -1.06 -9.46 -6.49
CA LEU A 142 -0.93 -8.04 -6.16
C LEU A 142 -0.01 -7.38 -7.19
N ARG A 143 -0.39 -6.19 -7.65
CA ARG A 143 0.33 -5.51 -8.73
C ARG A 143 1.66 -4.90 -8.26
N LYS A 144 1.68 -4.30 -7.07
CA LYS A 144 2.86 -3.56 -6.57
C LYS A 144 2.90 -3.59 -5.03
N ALA A 145 4.09 -3.67 -4.47
CA ALA A 145 4.34 -3.48 -3.05
C ALA A 145 5.43 -2.43 -2.81
N VAL A 146 5.25 -1.60 -1.79
CA VAL A 146 6.23 -0.60 -1.32
C VAL A 146 6.46 -0.83 0.16
N LEU A 147 7.68 -1.16 0.54
CA LEU A 147 8.03 -1.56 1.90
C LEU A 147 9.14 -0.66 2.45
N ASP A 148 8.83 0.10 3.49
CA ASP A 148 9.76 0.95 4.23
C ASP A 148 10.24 0.27 5.52
N VAL A 149 9.66 -0.89 5.85
CA VAL A 149 9.91 -1.65 7.08
C VAL A 149 9.84 -3.15 6.83
N PHE A 150 10.63 -3.94 7.61
CA PHE A 150 10.79 -5.38 7.41
C PHE A 150 10.69 -6.13 8.73
N GLN A 151 10.43 -7.45 8.69
CA GLN A 151 10.43 -8.29 9.89
C GLN A 151 11.81 -8.38 10.52
N THR A 152 12.86 -8.37 9.70
CA THR A 152 14.26 -8.30 10.14
C THR A 152 14.91 -7.09 9.50
N GLU A 153 15.45 -6.21 10.32
CA GLU A 153 16.14 -5.00 9.89
C GLU A 153 17.57 -4.96 10.46
N PRO A 154 18.58 -4.69 9.63
CA PRO A 154 18.55 -4.45 8.18
C PRO A 154 18.06 -5.69 7.42
N LEU A 155 17.37 -5.47 6.27
CA LEU A 155 16.90 -6.57 5.43
C LEU A 155 18.09 -7.43 4.95
N PRO A 156 18.15 -8.73 5.30
CA PRO A 156 19.24 -9.60 4.88
C PRO A 156 19.37 -9.68 3.37
N SER A 157 20.61 -9.75 2.87
CA SER A 157 20.89 -9.79 1.42
C SER A 157 20.27 -10.99 0.70
N GLU A 158 20.03 -12.08 1.42
CA GLU A 158 19.39 -13.31 0.93
C GLU A 158 17.86 -13.30 1.04
N ASN A 159 17.27 -12.23 1.57
CA ASN A 159 15.81 -12.15 1.70
C ASN A 159 15.15 -12.13 0.31
N PRO A 160 14.17 -13.03 0.05
CA PRO A 160 13.51 -13.11 -1.26
C PRO A 160 12.75 -11.85 -1.70
N LEU A 161 12.52 -10.88 -0.81
CA LEU A 161 11.90 -9.60 -1.17
C LEU A 161 12.75 -8.79 -2.14
N TRP A 162 14.11 -8.93 -2.12
CA TRP A 162 14.98 -8.25 -3.06
C TRP A 162 14.69 -8.62 -4.51
N ASP A 163 14.36 -9.89 -4.75
CA ASP A 163 14.06 -10.44 -6.08
C ASP A 163 12.56 -10.50 -6.37
N SER A 164 11.72 -9.99 -5.47
CA SER A 164 10.28 -10.02 -5.62
C SER A 164 9.83 -9.03 -6.70
N PRO A 165 9.07 -9.49 -7.72
CA PRO A 165 8.66 -8.62 -8.83
C PRO A 165 7.82 -7.45 -8.33
N ALA A 166 8.00 -6.27 -8.92
CA ALA A 166 7.26 -5.04 -8.60
C ALA A 166 7.23 -4.69 -7.10
N THR A 167 8.25 -5.11 -6.34
CA THR A 167 8.45 -4.74 -4.94
C THR A 167 9.51 -3.66 -4.85
N TYR A 168 9.16 -2.56 -4.19
CA TYR A 168 10.05 -1.43 -3.94
C TYR A 168 10.45 -1.43 -2.46
N ILE A 169 11.73 -1.48 -2.22
CA ILE A 169 12.36 -1.45 -0.88
C ILE A 169 12.92 -0.05 -0.67
N THR A 170 12.60 0.58 0.46
CA THR A 170 13.02 1.97 0.76
C THR A 170 13.78 2.08 2.07
#